data_0b8181b40108d6d8f178742c85f7dead
#
_entry.id   0b8181b40108d6d8f178742c85f7dead
#
_cell.length_a   1.000
_cell.length_b   1.000
_cell.length_c   1.000
_cell.angle_alpha   90.00
_cell.angle_beta   90.00
_cell.angle_gamma   90.00
#
_symmetry.space_group_name_H-M   'P 1'
#
loop_
_entity.id
_entity.type
_entity.pdbx_description
1 polymer ?
#
loop_
_entity_poly.entity_id
_entity_poly.type
_entity_poly.pdbx_seq_one_letter_code
_entity_poly.pdbx_strand_id
1 'polypeptide(L)'
;GAGPGGIFAAYELMKEMPDCKVAVFEEGYSLEKRKCPIDGKKIKNCINCKRCSIMCGFGGAGAFSDGKYNITNDFGGTLYEHIGKSQAIELMKYVDDINMEYGGQGTKLYSTAGTKFKKLCLQNKLNLLDASVRHLGTDINYVVLENLYNAMKDHIDFYFDTPVQKLEVLEDGYR
;
A
#
# COMPACT_ATOMS: atom_id res chain seq x y z
N GLY A 1 7.81 -9.78 0.60
CA GLY A 1 6.45 -9.65 0.06
C GLY A 1 6.26 -8.40 -0.78
N ALA A 2 5.33 -8.43 -1.72
CA ALA A 2 4.99 -7.31 -2.60
C ALA A 2 3.73 -6.55 -2.12
N GLY A 3 3.53 -6.46 -0.82
CA GLY A 3 2.60 -5.51 -0.22
C GLY A 3 3.17 -4.08 -0.22
N PRO A 4 2.42 -3.07 0.27
CA PRO A 4 2.87 -1.66 0.23
C PRO A 4 4.28 -1.45 0.79
N GLY A 5 4.61 -2.04 1.94
CA GLY A 5 5.95 -1.92 2.53
C GLY A 5 7.06 -2.43 1.61
N GLY A 6 6.89 -3.61 1.00
CA GLY A 6 7.87 -4.17 0.07
C GLY A 6 7.98 -3.39 -1.24
N ILE A 7 6.86 -2.91 -1.77
CA ILE A 7 6.82 -2.11 -3.00
C ILE A 7 7.58 -0.80 -2.81
N PHE A 8 7.27 -0.03 -1.75
CA PHE A 8 7.95 1.25 -1.51
C PHE A 8 9.41 1.06 -1.09
N ALA A 9 9.76 0.00 -0.34
CA ALA A 9 11.16 -0.32 -0.07
C ALA A 9 11.96 -0.61 -1.35
N ALA A 10 11.38 -1.41 -2.26
CA ALA A 10 12.00 -1.71 -3.54
C ALA A 10 12.10 -0.46 -4.44
N TYR A 11 11.07 0.38 -4.46
CA TYR A 11 11.05 1.65 -5.17
C TYR A 11 12.17 2.59 -4.71
N GLU A 12 12.33 2.76 -3.39
CA GLU A 12 13.40 3.60 -2.83
C GLU A 12 14.79 3.02 -3.11
N LEU A 13 14.97 1.70 -3.00
CA LEU A 13 16.25 1.07 -3.34
C LEU A 13 16.61 1.27 -4.82
N MET A 14 15.65 1.12 -5.72
CA MET A 14 15.87 1.39 -7.14
C MET A 14 16.28 2.85 -7.40
N LYS A 15 15.67 3.79 -6.68
CA LYS A 15 15.89 5.22 -6.86
C LYS A 15 17.22 5.71 -6.25
N GLU A 16 17.50 5.31 -5.00
CA GLU A 16 18.63 5.80 -4.24
C GLU A 16 19.90 4.93 -4.42
N MET A 17 19.74 3.68 -4.83
CA MET A 17 20.84 2.71 -5.01
C MET A 17 20.70 1.95 -6.33
N PRO A 18 20.79 2.63 -7.49
CA PRO A 18 20.49 2.04 -8.82
C PRO A 18 21.39 0.85 -9.19
N ASP A 19 22.58 0.75 -8.60
CA ASP A 19 23.50 -0.37 -8.83
C ASP A 19 23.19 -1.60 -7.93
N CYS A 20 22.25 -1.46 -6.98
CA CYS A 20 21.87 -2.54 -6.09
C CYS A 20 20.94 -3.52 -6.81
N LYS A 21 21.26 -4.81 -6.78
CA LYS A 21 20.36 -5.87 -7.26
C LYS A 21 19.30 -6.14 -6.21
N VAL A 22 18.05 -5.90 -6.55
CA VAL A 22 16.92 -6.07 -5.66
C VAL A 22 16.02 -7.19 -6.15
N ALA A 23 15.66 -8.11 -5.26
CA ALA A 23 14.69 -9.17 -5.51
C ALA A 23 13.53 -9.09 -4.51
N VAL A 24 12.30 -9.20 -5.02
CA VAL A 24 11.07 -9.21 -4.23
C VAL A 24 10.39 -10.56 -4.37
N PHE A 25 10.28 -11.31 -3.26
CA PHE A 25 9.58 -12.59 -3.21
C PHE A 25 8.17 -12.39 -2.67
N GLU A 26 7.16 -12.84 -3.43
CA GLU A 26 5.75 -12.71 -3.08
C GLU A 26 5.05 -14.07 -3.17
N GLU A 27 4.32 -14.44 -2.11
CA GLU A 27 3.59 -15.71 -2.08
C GLU A 27 2.41 -15.76 -3.06
N GLY A 28 1.81 -14.60 -3.33
CA GLY A 28 0.67 -14.49 -4.24
C GLY A 28 1.10 -14.19 -5.68
N TYR A 29 0.13 -13.78 -6.49
CA TYR A 29 0.29 -13.60 -7.93
C TYR A 29 0.64 -12.15 -8.30
N SER A 30 1.15 -11.97 -9.54
CA SER A 30 1.26 -10.65 -10.17
C SER A 30 -0.12 -9.99 -10.27
N LEU A 31 -0.17 -8.66 -10.33
CA LEU A 31 -1.41 -7.89 -10.28
C LEU A 31 -2.46 -8.37 -11.28
N GLU A 32 -2.06 -8.61 -12.53
CA GLU A 32 -2.90 -9.09 -13.63
C GLU A 32 -3.50 -10.49 -13.41
N LYS A 33 -2.78 -11.36 -12.66
CA LYS A 33 -3.20 -12.74 -12.36
C LYS A 33 -4.03 -12.86 -11.09
N ARG A 34 -4.19 -11.78 -10.35
CA ARG A 34 -4.97 -11.75 -9.11
C ARG A 34 -6.46 -11.72 -9.42
N LYS A 35 -7.08 -12.90 -9.46
CA LYS A 35 -8.53 -13.06 -9.70
C LYS A 35 -9.14 -13.94 -8.62
N CYS A 36 -10.16 -13.42 -7.94
CA CYS A 36 -11.00 -14.24 -7.07
C CYS A 36 -11.88 -15.15 -7.90
N PRO A 37 -11.99 -16.44 -7.58
CA PRO A 37 -12.85 -17.36 -8.32
C PRO A 37 -14.36 -17.15 -8.11
N ILE A 38 -14.74 -16.32 -7.12
CA ILE A 38 -16.14 -15.95 -6.91
C ILE A 38 -16.66 -15.17 -8.12
N ASP A 39 -17.62 -15.73 -8.84
CA ASP A 39 -18.23 -15.14 -10.03
C ASP A 39 -19.71 -14.74 -9.82
N GLY A 40 -20.25 -15.02 -8.64
CA GLY A 40 -21.64 -14.77 -8.28
C GLY A 40 -22.65 -15.69 -8.96
N LYS A 41 -22.19 -16.57 -9.86
CA LYS A 41 -23.03 -17.53 -10.63
C LYS A 41 -22.74 -18.96 -10.23
N LYS A 42 -21.57 -19.49 -10.61
CA LYS A 42 -21.14 -20.86 -10.30
C LYS A 42 -20.51 -20.93 -8.90
N ILE A 43 -19.66 -19.97 -8.56
CA ILE A 43 -18.99 -19.89 -7.27
C ILE A 43 -19.54 -18.65 -6.57
N LYS A 44 -20.46 -18.85 -5.61
CA LYS A 44 -21.13 -17.76 -4.87
C LYS A 44 -20.45 -17.40 -3.57
N ASN A 45 -19.74 -18.34 -2.96
CA ASN A 45 -19.10 -18.17 -1.66
C ASN A 45 -17.59 -18.40 -1.74
N CYS A 46 -16.87 -17.91 -0.72
CA CYS A 46 -15.43 -18.14 -0.62
C CYS A 46 -15.12 -19.64 -0.52
N ILE A 47 -14.21 -20.09 -1.39
CA ILE A 47 -13.77 -21.49 -1.45
C ILE A 47 -12.47 -21.75 -0.65
N ASN A 48 -12.03 -20.77 0.14
CA ASN A 48 -10.81 -20.83 0.95
C ASN A 48 -9.57 -21.27 0.15
N CYS A 49 -9.29 -20.53 -0.93
CA CYS A 49 -8.11 -20.78 -1.77
C CYS A 49 -6.84 -20.85 -0.91
N LYS A 50 -5.94 -21.79 -1.20
CA LYS A 50 -4.64 -21.92 -0.52
C LYS A 50 -3.86 -20.61 -0.51
N ARG A 51 -3.96 -19.83 -1.60
CA ARG A 51 -3.48 -18.45 -1.72
C ARG A 51 -4.65 -17.57 -2.17
N CYS A 52 -5.03 -16.66 -1.32
CA CYS A 52 -6.16 -15.78 -1.58
C CYS A 52 -5.73 -14.63 -2.50
N SER A 53 -6.22 -14.61 -3.73
CA SER A 53 -5.89 -13.55 -4.70
C SER A 53 -6.35 -12.14 -4.27
N ILE A 54 -7.25 -12.02 -3.28
CA ILE A 54 -7.63 -10.72 -2.71
C ILE A 54 -6.64 -10.27 -1.65
N MET A 55 -6.09 -11.20 -0.85
CA MET A 55 -5.22 -10.86 0.28
C MET A 55 -3.74 -10.87 -0.07
N CYS A 56 -3.30 -11.78 -0.97
CA CYS A 56 -1.90 -11.99 -1.34
C CYS A 56 -1.65 -11.62 -2.80
N GLY A 57 -0.43 -11.19 -3.10
CA GLY A 57 0.04 -10.77 -4.42
C GLY A 57 0.48 -9.32 -4.47
N PHE A 58 0.89 -8.86 -5.64
CA PHE A 58 1.37 -7.49 -5.83
C PHE A 58 0.34 -6.45 -5.39
N GLY A 59 0.73 -5.52 -4.54
CA GLY A 59 -0.14 -4.54 -3.89
C GLY A 59 -0.74 -5.02 -2.56
N GLY A 60 -0.53 -6.30 -2.18
CA GLY A 60 -1.06 -6.87 -0.94
C GLY A 60 -2.60 -6.82 -0.88
N ALA A 61 -3.16 -6.88 0.33
CA ALA A 61 -4.61 -6.77 0.54
C ALA A 61 -5.20 -5.42 0.10
N GLY A 62 -4.36 -4.38 0.05
CA GLY A 62 -4.76 -3.03 -0.37
C GLY A 62 -5.11 -2.90 -1.86
N ALA A 63 -4.63 -3.82 -2.73
CA ALA A 63 -4.81 -3.69 -4.18
C ALA A 63 -6.28 -3.63 -4.63
N PHE A 64 -7.17 -4.29 -3.91
CA PHE A 64 -8.60 -4.34 -4.21
C PHE A 64 -9.45 -3.62 -3.15
N SER A 65 -8.82 -2.77 -2.35
CA SER A 65 -9.54 -1.89 -1.42
C SER A 65 -10.17 -0.72 -2.14
N ASP A 66 -10.89 0.11 -1.40
CA ASP A 66 -11.46 1.36 -1.91
C ASP A 66 -10.42 2.50 -2.10
N GLY A 67 -9.13 2.20 -1.92
CA GLY A 67 -8.05 3.13 -2.18
C GLY A 67 -8.08 4.39 -1.30
N LYS A 68 -8.40 4.23 -0.02
CA LYS A 68 -8.31 5.30 0.96
C LYS A 68 -6.94 5.33 1.63
N TYR A 69 -6.21 6.39 1.41
CA TYR A 69 -4.90 6.64 2.02
C TYR A 69 -5.06 7.69 3.12
N ASN A 70 -4.85 7.27 4.36
CA ASN A 70 -4.98 8.14 5.53
C ASN A 70 -3.63 8.81 5.82
N ILE A 71 -3.64 10.15 5.89
CA ILE A 71 -2.48 10.97 6.23
C ILE A 71 -2.76 11.59 7.60
N THR A 72 -2.45 10.83 8.65
CA THR A 72 -2.71 11.23 10.03
C THR A 72 -1.92 10.38 11.01
N ASN A 73 -1.65 10.92 12.21
CA ASN A 73 -1.11 10.17 13.35
C ASN A 73 -2.22 9.76 14.36
N ASP A 74 -3.47 10.16 14.13
CA ASP A 74 -4.53 9.98 15.13
C ASP A 74 -5.19 8.61 15.07
N PHE A 75 -4.98 7.87 13.95
CA PHE A 75 -5.46 6.49 13.78
C PHE A 75 -4.69 5.79 12.64
N GLY A 76 -4.83 4.48 12.54
CA GLY A 76 -4.28 3.69 11.43
C GLY A 76 -2.88 3.13 11.67
N GLY A 77 -2.29 3.35 12.84
CA GLY A 77 -1.00 2.79 13.20
C GLY A 77 -0.20 3.69 14.14
N THR A 78 1.00 3.23 14.51
CA THR A 78 1.86 3.88 15.52
C THR A 78 3.23 4.26 14.96
N LEU A 79 3.34 4.49 13.66
CA LEU A 79 4.61 4.86 13.01
C LEU A 79 5.30 6.05 13.69
N TYR A 80 4.52 7.00 14.18
CA TYR A 80 5.01 8.19 14.88
C TYR A 80 5.76 7.87 16.19
N GLU A 81 5.53 6.72 16.81
CA GLU A 81 6.27 6.26 18.00
C GLU A 81 7.72 5.92 17.65
N HIS A 82 7.99 5.52 16.41
CA HIS A 82 9.31 5.12 15.95
C HIS A 82 10.12 6.26 15.35
N ILE A 83 9.47 7.14 14.58
CA ILE A 83 10.17 8.20 13.83
C ILE A 83 9.72 9.63 14.18
N GLY A 84 8.79 9.79 15.13
CA GLY A 84 8.23 11.09 15.51
C GLY A 84 7.08 11.53 14.60
N LYS A 85 6.21 12.41 15.16
CA LYS A 85 4.94 12.80 14.51
C LYS A 85 5.13 13.56 13.20
N SER A 86 6.13 14.47 13.15
CA SER A 86 6.39 15.26 11.93
C SER A 86 6.86 14.38 10.80
N GLN A 87 7.89 13.57 11.06
CA GLN A 87 8.47 12.67 10.06
C GLN A 87 7.47 11.63 9.57
N ALA A 88 6.59 11.11 10.45
CA ALA A 88 5.54 10.20 10.04
C ALA A 88 4.55 10.84 9.05
N ILE A 89 4.12 12.08 9.29
CA ILE A 89 3.25 12.82 8.36
C ILE A 89 3.97 13.14 7.05
N GLU A 90 5.24 13.52 7.10
CA GLU A 90 6.05 13.80 5.91
C GLU A 90 6.20 12.56 5.04
N LEU A 91 6.48 11.41 5.65
CA LEU A 91 6.56 10.13 4.93
C LEU A 91 5.21 9.73 4.30
N MET A 92 4.08 9.91 5.03
CA MET A 92 2.76 9.63 4.47
C MET A 92 2.44 10.54 3.27
N LYS A 93 2.82 11.82 3.32
CA LYS A 93 2.68 12.75 2.20
C LYS A 93 3.56 12.36 1.02
N TYR A 94 4.80 11.97 1.27
CA TYR A 94 5.71 11.49 0.25
C TYR A 94 5.14 10.27 -0.50
N VAL A 95 4.54 9.32 0.23
CA VAL A 95 3.84 8.18 -0.38
C VAL A 95 2.62 8.66 -1.19
N ASP A 96 1.87 9.65 -0.71
CA ASP A 96 0.75 10.23 -1.47
C ASP A 96 1.24 10.90 -2.77
N ASP A 97 2.35 11.62 -2.73
CA ASP A 97 2.96 12.25 -3.91
C ASP A 97 3.37 11.22 -4.96
N ILE A 98 3.97 10.09 -4.54
CA ILE A 98 4.27 8.97 -5.43
C ILE A 98 2.98 8.40 -6.05
N ASN A 99 1.93 8.18 -5.26
CA ASN A 99 0.66 7.72 -5.79
C ASN A 99 0.07 8.70 -6.83
N MET A 100 0.23 10.02 -6.60
CA MET A 100 -0.19 11.04 -7.57
C MET A 100 0.61 10.96 -8.86
N GLU A 101 1.94 10.81 -8.78
CA GLU A 101 2.82 10.68 -9.93
C GLU A 101 2.46 9.46 -10.79
N TYR A 102 2.12 8.34 -10.16
CA TYR A 102 1.83 7.08 -10.84
C TYR A 102 0.36 6.88 -11.23
N GLY A 103 -0.46 7.91 -11.23
CA GLY A 103 -1.81 7.86 -11.80
C GLY A 103 -2.92 8.38 -10.91
N GLY A 104 -2.60 8.85 -9.71
CA GLY A 104 -3.59 9.41 -8.78
C GLY A 104 -3.99 10.85 -9.06
N GLN A 105 -3.41 11.51 -10.10
CA GLN A 105 -3.70 12.91 -10.40
C GLN A 105 -5.20 13.15 -10.58
N GLY A 106 -5.65 14.32 -10.08
CA GLY A 106 -7.05 14.73 -10.16
C GLY A 106 -7.94 14.16 -9.07
N THR A 107 -7.45 13.21 -8.24
CA THR A 107 -8.21 12.73 -7.09
C THR A 107 -8.20 13.73 -5.95
N LYS A 108 -9.32 13.80 -5.22
CA LYS A 108 -9.50 14.79 -4.16
C LYS A 108 -8.85 14.31 -2.85
N LEU A 109 -8.11 15.22 -2.22
CA LEU A 109 -7.69 15.09 -0.83
C LEU A 109 -8.77 15.71 0.07
N TYR A 110 -9.40 14.89 0.91
CA TYR A 110 -10.34 15.35 1.92
C TYR A 110 -9.58 15.63 3.22
N SER A 111 -9.98 16.68 3.95
CA SER A 111 -9.36 17.01 5.23
C SER A 111 -10.39 17.50 6.24
N THR A 112 -10.17 17.17 7.50
CA THR A 112 -10.94 17.70 8.64
C THR A 112 -10.34 19.02 9.14
N ALA A 113 -9.13 19.37 8.71
CA ALA A 113 -8.47 20.62 9.13
C ALA A 113 -9.26 21.86 8.69
N GLY A 114 -9.39 22.84 9.58
CA GLY A 114 -10.05 24.10 9.30
C GLY A 114 -11.57 24.02 9.04
N THR A 115 -12.19 22.85 9.25
CA THR A 115 -13.63 22.70 9.03
C THR A 115 -14.46 23.24 10.21
N LYS A 116 -15.67 23.76 9.89
CA LYS A 116 -16.65 24.15 10.92
C LYS A 116 -17.06 23.00 11.86
N PHE A 117 -16.90 21.77 11.41
CA PHE A 117 -17.27 20.58 12.18
C PHE A 117 -16.41 20.41 13.43
N LYS A 118 -15.13 20.82 13.44
CA LYS A 118 -14.26 20.77 14.62
C LYS A 118 -14.85 21.58 15.77
N LYS A 119 -15.32 22.83 15.46
CA LYS A 119 -15.98 23.69 16.47
C LYS A 119 -17.31 23.09 16.95
N LEU A 120 -18.13 22.56 16.04
CA LEU A 120 -19.40 21.92 16.39
C LEU A 120 -19.20 20.68 17.28
N CYS A 121 -18.19 19.87 16.98
CA CYS A 121 -17.84 18.71 17.81
C CYS A 121 -17.46 19.15 19.22
N LEU A 122 -16.57 20.14 19.36
CA LEU A 122 -16.16 20.65 20.68
C LEU A 122 -17.33 21.21 21.47
N GLN A 123 -18.25 21.96 20.83
CA GLN A 123 -19.46 22.47 21.48
C GLN A 123 -20.38 21.38 22.01
N ASN A 124 -20.34 20.20 21.39
CA ASN A 124 -21.13 19.02 21.79
C ASN A 124 -20.32 17.97 22.58
N LYS A 125 -19.15 18.37 23.15
CA LYS A 125 -18.26 17.48 23.91
C LYS A 125 -17.75 16.28 23.10
N LEU A 126 -17.64 16.44 21.79
CA LEU A 126 -17.05 15.46 20.88
C LEU A 126 -15.66 15.94 20.43
N ASN A 127 -14.77 15.02 20.16
CA ASN A 127 -13.46 15.30 19.57
C ASN A 127 -13.44 14.83 18.12
N LEU A 128 -13.19 15.76 17.18
CA LEU A 128 -12.96 15.40 15.79
C LEU A 128 -11.47 15.15 15.57
N LEU A 129 -11.10 13.97 15.14
CA LEU A 129 -9.72 13.62 14.80
C LEU A 129 -9.25 14.42 13.60
N ASP A 130 -8.02 14.92 13.67
CA ASP A 130 -7.39 15.62 12.55
C ASP A 130 -6.84 14.59 11.55
N ALA A 131 -7.40 14.59 10.35
CA ALA A 131 -6.99 13.69 9.28
C ALA A 131 -7.11 14.32 7.90
N SER A 132 -6.23 13.91 7.01
CA SER A 132 -6.41 14.07 5.57
C SER A 132 -6.51 12.68 4.94
N VAL A 133 -7.41 12.51 3.98
CA VAL A 133 -7.68 11.24 3.32
C VAL A 133 -7.69 11.44 1.82
N ARG A 134 -6.78 10.76 1.12
CA ARG A 134 -6.84 10.62 -0.33
C ARG A 134 -7.74 9.44 -0.67
N HIS A 135 -8.74 9.66 -1.50
CA HIS A 135 -9.62 8.60 -1.95
C HIS A 135 -9.43 8.36 -3.45
N LEU A 136 -8.65 7.35 -3.80
CA LEU A 136 -8.40 6.96 -5.18
C LEU A 136 -9.59 6.20 -5.78
N GLY A 137 -10.26 5.39 -4.97
CA GLY A 137 -11.17 4.36 -5.46
C GLY A 137 -10.42 3.12 -5.97
N THR A 138 -11.13 2.03 -6.19
CA THR A 138 -10.53 0.74 -6.56
C THR A 138 -9.85 0.81 -7.93
N ASP A 139 -10.47 1.49 -8.90
CA ASP A 139 -9.98 1.52 -10.29
C ASP A 139 -8.67 2.32 -10.40
N ILE A 140 -8.63 3.52 -9.81
CA ILE A 140 -7.41 4.35 -9.84
C ILE A 140 -6.30 3.71 -9.00
N ASN A 141 -6.65 3.10 -7.86
CA ASN A 141 -5.69 2.36 -7.05
C ASN A 141 -5.02 1.22 -7.84
N TYR A 142 -5.79 0.51 -8.68
CA TYR A 142 -5.24 -0.51 -9.58
C TYR A 142 -4.27 0.10 -10.58
N VAL A 143 -4.63 1.22 -11.23
CA VAL A 143 -3.77 1.92 -12.19
C VAL A 143 -2.46 2.38 -11.55
N VAL A 144 -2.51 2.94 -10.34
CA VAL A 144 -1.31 3.35 -9.60
C VAL A 144 -0.39 2.16 -9.37
N LEU A 145 -0.92 1.04 -8.91
CA LEU A 145 -0.13 -0.18 -8.68
C LEU A 145 0.46 -0.76 -9.97
N GLU A 146 -0.29 -0.75 -11.07
CA GLU A 146 0.18 -1.21 -12.37
C GLU A 146 1.32 -0.32 -12.89
N ASN A 147 1.19 0.99 -12.78
CA ASN A 147 2.22 1.94 -13.19
C ASN A 147 3.48 1.83 -12.32
N LEU A 148 3.35 1.68 -10.99
CA LEU A 148 4.47 1.41 -10.09
C LEU A 148 5.20 0.11 -10.48
N TYR A 149 4.46 -0.97 -10.73
CA TYR A 149 5.04 -2.21 -11.20
C TYR A 149 5.81 -2.04 -12.50
N ASN A 150 5.21 -1.36 -13.48
CA ASN A 150 5.84 -1.12 -14.77
C ASN A 150 7.11 -0.26 -14.68
N ALA A 151 7.17 0.68 -13.76
CA ALA A 151 8.36 1.49 -13.51
C ALA A 151 9.50 0.69 -12.86
N MET A 152 9.18 -0.35 -12.10
CA MET A 152 10.18 -1.12 -11.33
C MET A 152 10.62 -2.42 -12.01
N LYS A 153 9.78 -3.04 -12.84
CA LYS A 153 9.98 -4.42 -13.35
C LYS A 153 11.27 -4.66 -14.13
N ASP A 154 11.85 -3.61 -14.72
CA ASP A 154 13.09 -3.71 -15.49
C ASP A 154 14.35 -3.50 -14.61
N HIS A 155 14.16 -3.10 -13.33
CA HIS A 155 15.24 -2.84 -12.37
C HIS A 155 15.19 -3.80 -11.18
N ILE A 156 14.04 -4.40 -10.91
CA ILE A 156 13.78 -5.23 -9.74
C ILE A 156 13.27 -6.59 -10.17
N ASP A 157 13.87 -7.65 -9.65
CA ASP A 157 13.45 -9.03 -9.89
C ASP A 157 12.24 -9.37 -9.01
N PHE A 158 11.06 -9.53 -9.60
CA PHE A 158 9.86 -9.95 -8.90
C PHE A 158 9.62 -11.45 -9.07
N TYR A 159 9.63 -12.19 -7.97
CA TYR A 159 9.32 -13.62 -7.91
C TYR A 159 7.94 -13.82 -7.28
N PHE A 160 6.93 -13.99 -8.12
CA PHE A 160 5.55 -14.29 -7.70
C PHE A 160 5.36 -15.80 -7.51
N ASP A 161 4.27 -16.17 -6.79
CA ASP A 161 3.97 -17.56 -6.44
C ASP A 161 5.10 -18.24 -5.67
N THR A 162 5.89 -17.42 -4.95
CA THR A 162 7.14 -17.83 -4.30
C THR A 162 7.11 -17.45 -2.80
N PRO A 163 6.47 -18.26 -1.95
CA PRO A 163 6.42 -18.02 -0.51
C PRO A 163 7.78 -18.26 0.13
N VAL A 164 8.28 -17.28 0.88
CA VAL A 164 9.45 -17.48 1.73
C VAL A 164 9.08 -18.38 2.90
N GLN A 165 9.73 -19.52 3.03
CA GLN A 165 9.46 -20.50 4.08
C GLN A 165 10.27 -20.25 5.34
N LYS A 166 11.51 -19.82 5.17
CA LYS A 166 12.46 -19.59 6.24
C LYS A 166 13.49 -18.54 5.83
N LEU A 167 13.96 -17.78 6.77
CA LEU A 167 15.11 -16.90 6.62
C LEU A 167 16.17 -17.37 7.63
N GLU A 168 17.33 -17.74 7.13
CA GLU A 168 18.48 -18.11 7.95
C GLU A 168 19.52 -17.00 7.88
N VAL A 169 20.00 -16.56 9.05
CA VAL A 169 21.09 -15.59 9.16
C VAL A 169 22.39 -16.35 9.09
N LEU A 170 23.26 -15.98 8.17
CA LEU A 170 24.61 -16.52 8.00
C LEU A 170 25.64 -15.45 8.41
N GLU A 171 26.93 -15.82 8.52
CA GLU A 171 28.00 -14.88 8.87
C GLU A 171 28.16 -13.76 7.83
N ASP A 172 27.92 -14.07 6.55
CA ASP A 172 28.11 -13.18 5.39
C ASP A 172 26.82 -12.87 4.63
N GLY A 173 25.67 -13.11 5.24
CA GLY A 173 24.38 -12.81 4.61
C GLY A 173 23.19 -13.61 5.12
N TYR A 174 22.30 -13.96 4.19
CA TYR A 174 21.03 -14.64 4.48
C TYR A 174 20.78 -15.76 3.48
N ARG A 175 20.08 -16.79 3.91
CA ARG A 175 19.59 -17.88 3.05
C ARG A 175 18.12 -18.18 3.36
#